data_b858081554ac50ef4891a563e14a6bca
#
_entry.id   b858081554ac50ef4891a563e14a6bca
#
_cell.length_a   1.000
_cell.length_b   1.000
_cell.length_c   1.000
_cell.angle_alpha   90.00
_cell.angle_beta   90.00
_cell.angle_gamma   90.00
#
_symmetry.space_group_name_H-M   'P 1'
#
loop_
_entity.id
_entity.type
_entity.pdbx_description
1 polymer ?
#
loop_
_entity_poly.entity_id
_entity_poly.type
_entity_poly.pdbx_seq_one_letter_code
_entity_poly.pdbx_strand_id
1 'polypeptide(L)'
;MMAKIYLKLVYLWLAFALSFDAVRIYQHFFPTQDISVLPVENKIVMGKFAGSRDVAFGVKNIIEETLQEKDYNVLEDAHTKVKVEILYMDVIKTQTNLSVFHRNSDAVVIRMRGQLIEDDRVKKTAIVEESAEEVFLGTVIIDQGGKFNNENLSSALKKCSTTLIDKLIK
;
A
#
# COMPACT_ATOMS: atom_id res chain seq x y z
N MET A 1 -16.32 24.48 49.29
CA MET A 1 -16.40 23.32 48.35
C MET A 1 -16.48 23.79 46.93
N MET A 2 -17.23 24.80 46.55
CA MET A 2 -17.39 25.33 45.18
C MET A 2 -16.11 25.84 44.52
N ALA A 3 -15.24 26.56 45.23
CA ALA A 3 -14.00 27.12 44.69
C ALA A 3 -13.05 26.07 44.12
N LYS A 4 -12.96 24.86 44.70
CA LYS A 4 -12.13 23.74 44.21
C LYS A 4 -12.67 23.12 42.93
N ILE A 5 -13.98 23.19 42.72
CA ILE A 5 -14.64 22.69 41.51
C ILE A 5 -14.38 23.66 40.32
N TYR A 6 -14.52 24.97 40.60
CA TYR A 6 -14.22 26.00 39.60
C TYR A 6 -12.77 25.96 39.16
N LEU A 7 -11.84 25.77 40.09
CA LEU A 7 -10.41 25.68 39.76
C LEU A 7 -10.10 24.48 38.86
N LYS A 8 -10.72 23.32 39.14
CA LYS A 8 -10.55 22.13 38.29
C LYS A 8 -11.13 22.31 36.88
N LEU A 9 -12.29 22.99 36.77
CA LEU A 9 -12.89 23.31 35.48
C LEU A 9 -12.04 24.29 34.65
N VAL A 10 -11.43 25.28 35.29
CA VAL A 10 -10.51 26.23 34.65
C VAL A 10 -9.25 25.50 34.14
N TYR A 11 -8.65 24.59 34.92
CA TYR A 11 -7.49 23.82 34.50
C TYR A 11 -7.83 22.87 33.34
N LEU A 12 -9.02 22.25 33.37
CA LEU A 12 -9.48 21.38 32.27
C LEU A 12 -9.66 22.19 30.99
N TRP A 13 -10.22 23.39 31.09
CA TRP A 13 -10.44 24.29 29.94
C TRP A 13 -9.10 24.82 29.36
N LEU A 14 -8.16 25.18 30.24
CA LEU A 14 -6.81 25.58 29.85
C LEU A 14 -6.04 24.44 29.17
N ALA A 15 -6.11 23.21 29.69
CA ALA A 15 -5.49 22.05 29.08
C ALA A 15 -6.10 21.75 27.70
N PHE A 16 -7.40 21.90 27.53
CA PHE A 16 -8.11 21.72 26.26
C PHE A 16 -7.73 22.82 25.25
N ALA A 17 -7.67 24.10 25.67
CA ALA A 17 -7.23 25.21 24.83
C ALA A 17 -5.79 25.03 24.36
N LEU A 18 -4.86 24.67 25.26
CA LEU A 18 -3.46 24.41 24.92
C LEU A 18 -3.28 23.23 23.95
N SER A 19 -4.13 22.21 24.04
CA SER A 19 -4.10 21.08 23.09
C SER A 19 -4.56 21.50 21.67
N PHE A 20 -5.56 22.37 21.58
CA PHE A 20 -6.04 22.91 20.30
C PHE A 20 -5.00 23.84 19.63
N ASP A 21 -4.34 24.67 20.39
CA ASP A 21 -3.28 25.55 19.88
C ASP A 21 -2.06 24.73 19.45
N ALA A 22 -1.70 23.67 20.17
CA ALA A 22 -0.62 22.76 19.79
C ALA A 22 -0.90 22.05 18.47
N VAL A 23 -2.15 21.58 18.25
CA VAL A 23 -2.56 20.97 16.97
C VAL A 23 -2.52 21.99 15.83
N ARG A 24 -2.99 23.23 16.04
CA ARG A 24 -2.92 24.29 15.04
C ARG A 24 -1.49 24.69 14.69
N ILE A 25 -0.62 24.77 15.70
CA ILE A 25 0.81 25.05 15.52
C ILE A 25 1.45 23.92 14.72
N TYR A 26 1.16 22.66 15.08
CA TYR A 26 1.67 21.51 14.35
C TYR A 26 1.23 21.52 12.88
N GLN A 27 -0.05 21.74 12.58
CA GLN A 27 -0.58 21.84 11.22
C GLN A 27 0.00 23.03 10.42
N HIS A 28 0.37 24.11 11.09
CA HIS A 28 1.00 25.25 10.44
C HIS A 28 2.47 25.00 10.05
N PHE A 29 3.20 24.27 10.89
CA PHE A 29 4.61 23.92 10.64
C PHE A 29 4.79 22.67 9.79
N PHE A 30 3.80 21.76 9.77
CA PHE A 30 3.78 20.51 9.01
C PHE A 30 2.49 20.43 8.20
N PRO A 31 2.35 21.23 7.15
CA PRO A 31 1.16 21.16 6.30
C PRO A 31 1.10 19.78 5.66
N THR A 32 -0.01 19.09 5.89
CA THR A 32 -0.32 17.85 5.15
C THR A 32 -0.41 18.19 3.68
N GLN A 33 0.33 17.46 2.84
CA GLN A 33 0.23 17.63 1.39
C GLN A 33 -1.01 16.93 0.87
N ASP A 34 -1.82 17.68 0.12
CA ASP A 34 -2.97 17.11 -0.56
C ASP A 34 -2.51 16.30 -1.78
N ILE A 35 -3.04 15.08 -1.90
CA ILE A 35 -2.71 14.17 -2.99
C ILE A 35 -3.98 13.44 -3.47
N SER A 36 -4.07 13.19 -4.76
CA SER A 36 -5.15 12.44 -5.37
C SER A 36 -4.64 11.13 -5.95
N VAL A 37 -5.41 10.06 -5.83
CA VAL A 37 -5.11 8.78 -6.47
C VAL A 37 -6.05 8.58 -7.65
N LEU A 38 -5.48 8.61 -8.85
CA LEU A 38 -6.24 8.36 -10.08
C LEU A 38 -6.71 6.89 -10.14
N PRO A 39 -7.76 6.59 -10.91
CA PRO A 39 -8.16 5.21 -11.14
C PRO A 39 -6.98 4.35 -11.60
N VAL A 40 -6.78 3.20 -10.97
CA VAL A 40 -5.68 2.28 -11.30
C VAL A 40 -5.96 1.62 -12.64
N GLU A 41 -4.99 1.69 -13.56
CA GLU A 41 -5.10 1.09 -14.87
C GLU A 41 -4.57 -0.35 -14.84
N ASN A 42 -5.40 -1.29 -15.26
CA ASN A 42 -4.98 -2.68 -15.50
C ASN A 42 -4.40 -2.80 -16.92
N LYS A 43 -3.08 -2.71 -17.02
CA LYS A 43 -2.33 -3.06 -18.24
C LYS A 43 -1.61 -4.39 -18.07
N ILE A 44 -2.29 -5.35 -17.49
CA ILE A 44 -1.67 -6.58 -17.04
C ILE A 44 -1.35 -7.48 -18.21
N VAL A 45 -0.07 -7.85 -18.32
CA VAL A 45 0.32 -9.09 -18.95
C VAL A 45 0.14 -10.20 -17.91
N MET A 46 -0.98 -10.92 -17.99
CA MET A 46 -1.24 -12.04 -17.10
C MET A 46 -0.29 -13.17 -17.39
N GLY A 47 0.39 -13.65 -16.38
CA GLY A 47 1.16 -14.88 -16.46
C GLY A 47 0.24 -16.11 -16.57
N LYS A 48 0.85 -17.26 -16.80
CA LYS A 48 0.16 -18.53 -17.06
C LYS A 48 -0.85 -18.92 -15.95
N PHE A 49 -0.58 -18.54 -14.71
CA PHE A 49 -1.34 -18.97 -13.55
C PHE A 49 -2.27 -17.88 -12.97
N ALA A 50 -2.14 -16.65 -13.45
CA ALA A 50 -2.89 -15.51 -12.89
C ALA A 50 -4.39 -15.52 -13.23
N GLY A 51 -4.77 -16.09 -14.39
CA GLY A 51 -6.16 -16.04 -14.87
C GLY A 51 -6.59 -14.59 -15.19
N SER A 52 -7.89 -14.39 -15.43
CA SER A 52 -8.47 -13.06 -15.65
C SER A 52 -8.97 -12.48 -14.32
N ARG A 53 -8.13 -11.76 -13.58
CA ARG A 53 -8.53 -11.11 -12.32
C ARG A 53 -8.38 -9.60 -12.43
N ASP A 54 -9.41 -8.90 -12.02
CA ASP A 54 -9.32 -7.45 -11.85
C ASP A 54 -8.99 -7.15 -10.38
N VAL A 55 -7.78 -6.64 -10.15
CA VAL A 55 -7.29 -6.26 -8.82
C VAL A 55 -7.17 -4.73 -8.67
N ALA A 56 -7.53 -3.97 -9.70
CA ALA A 56 -7.32 -2.52 -9.74
C ALA A 56 -8.01 -1.79 -8.60
N PHE A 57 -9.23 -2.19 -8.26
CA PHE A 57 -9.99 -1.57 -7.17
C PHE A 57 -9.29 -1.76 -5.81
N GLY A 58 -8.83 -2.98 -5.51
CA GLY A 58 -8.10 -3.25 -4.27
C GLY A 58 -6.78 -2.49 -4.18
N VAL A 59 -6.07 -2.33 -5.29
CA VAL A 59 -4.81 -1.57 -5.35
C VAL A 59 -5.02 -0.09 -5.05
N LYS A 60 -6.08 0.53 -5.58
CA LYS A 60 -6.40 1.94 -5.28
C LYS A 60 -6.53 2.15 -3.78
N ASN A 61 -7.35 1.33 -3.11
CA ASN A 61 -7.57 1.44 -1.67
C ASN A 61 -6.27 1.27 -0.86
N ILE A 62 -5.42 0.30 -1.22
CA ILE A 62 -4.13 0.08 -0.55
C ILE A 62 -3.21 1.30 -0.71
N ILE A 63 -3.20 1.94 -1.88
CA ILE A 63 -2.39 3.13 -2.14
C ILE A 63 -2.90 4.31 -1.32
N GLU A 64 -4.21 4.54 -1.26
CA GLU A 64 -4.82 5.58 -0.46
C GLU A 64 -4.52 5.39 1.03
N GLU A 65 -4.66 4.17 1.56
CA GLU A 65 -4.28 3.83 2.93
C GLU A 65 -2.79 4.09 3.19
N THR A 66 -1.91 3.65 2.28
CA THR A 66 -0.46 3.87 2.40
C THR A 66 -0.09 5.36 2.41
N LEU A 67 -0.78 6.19 1.63
CA LEU A 67 -0.58 7.64 1.61
C LEU A 67 -1.05 8.29 2.92
N GLN A 68 -2.20 7.87 3.46
CA GLN A 68 -2.72 8.33 4.75
C GLN A 68 -1.79 7.94 5.90
N GLU A 69 -1.22 6.72 5.90
CA GLU A 69 -0.21 6.28 6.87
C GLU A 69 1.08 7.13 6.83
N LYS A 70 1.30 7.88 5.73
CA LYS A 70 2.44 8.80 5.53
C LYS A 70 2.07 10.28 5.70
N ASP A 71 0.96 10.54 6.37
CA ASP A 71 0.46 11.89 6.67
C ASP A 71 0.08 12.73 5.41
N TYR A 72 -0.26 12.06 4.30
CA TYR A 72 -0.85 12.72 3.15
C TYR A 72 -2.37 12.82 3.32
N ASN A 73 -2.95 13.95 2.89
CA ASN A 73 -4.40 14.14 2.84
C ASN A 73 -4.91 13.72 1.46
N VAL A 74 -5.61 12.59 1.40
CA VAL A 74 -6.11 12.03 0.13
C VAL A 74 -7.42 12.70 -0.25
N LEU A 75 -7.40 13.50 -1.32
CA LEU A 75 -8.54 14.25 -1.86
C LEU A 75 -8.75 13.92 -3.35
N GLU A 76 -9.99 13.98 -3.82
CA GLU A 76 -10.28 13.69 -5.24
C GLU A 76 -9.68 14.73 -6.20
N ASP A 77 -9.67 16.02 -5.82
CA ASP A 77 -9.27 17.14 -6.66
C ASP A 77 -7.94 17.79 -6.22
N ALA A 78 -6.97 17.00 -5.79
CA ALA A 78 -5.66 17.54 -5.43
C ALA A 78 -4.82 17.89 -6.66
N HIS A 79 -3.96 18.94 -6.55
CA HIS A 79 -3.02 19.32 -7.61
C HIS A 79 -1.96 18.24 -7.84
N THR A 80 -1.54 17.57 -6.77
CA THR A 80 -0.62 16.43 -6.84
C THR A 80 -1.42 15.14 -7.02
N LYS A 81 -1.10 14.38 -8.06
CA LYS A 81 -1.84 13.16 -8.41
C LYS A 81 -0.88 11.97 -8.51
N VAL A 82 -1.32 10.82 -8.02
CA VAL A 82 -0.64 9.54 -8.22
C VAL A 82 -1.41 8.72 -9.25
N LYS A 83 -0.73 8.38 -10.34
CA LYS A 83 -1.23 7.43 -11.34
C LYS A 83 -0.50 6.10 -11.17
N VAL A 84 -1.25 4.99 -11.12
CA VAL A 84 -0.68 3.65 -10.99
C VAL A 84 -1.21 2.73 -12.07
N GLU A 85 -0.31 1.93 -12.62
CA GLU A 85 -0.59 0.92 -13.62
C GLU A 85 -0.03 -0.42 -13.14
N ILE A 86 -0.84 -1.46 -13.20
CA ILE A 86 -0.40 -2.83 -12.93
C ILE A 86 0.09 -3.42 -14.26
N LEU A 87 1.37 -3.74 -14.35
CA LEU A 87 2.01 -4.18 -15.59
C LEU A 87 2.07 -5.70 -15.73
N TYR A 88 2.27 -6.40 -14.61
CA TYR A 88 2.46 -7.85 -14.61
C TYR A 88 1.96 -8.46 -13.31
N MET A 89 1.38 -9.65 -13.40
CA MET A 89 1.01 -10.46 -12.25
C MET A 89 1.08 -11.95 -12.63
N ASP A 90 1.76 -12.75 -11.81
CA ASP A 90 1.82 -14.20 -12.00
C ASP A 90 2.11 -14.94 -10.69
N VAL A 91 2.00 -16.27 -10.74
CA VAL A 91 2.48 -17.18 -9.70
C VAL A 91 3.71 -17.92 -10.21
N ILE A 92 4.82 -17.73 -9.55
CA ILE A 92 6.05 -18.47 -9.82
C ILE A 92 6.12 -19.64 -8.87
N LYS A 93 6.20 -20.85 -9.45
CA LYS A 93 6.36 -22.08 -8.70
C LYS A 93 7.81 -22.49 -8.70
N THR A 94 8.35 -22.72 -7.52
CA THR A 94 9.70 -23.26 -7.33
C THR A 94 9.63 -24.56 -6.55
N GLN A 95 10.24 -25.60 -7.08
CA GLN A 95 10.39 -26.88 -6.40
C GLN A 95 11.88 -27.16 -6.19
N THR A 96 12.26 -27.42 -4.95
CA THR A 96 13.62 -27.84 -4.60
C THR A 96 13.56 -29.20 -3.95
N ASN A 97 14.30 -30.16 -4.50
CA ASN A 97 14.41 -31.50 -3.99
C ASN A 97 15.55 -31.58 -2.99
N LEU A 98 15.22 -31.93 -1.74
CA LEU A 98 16.18 -32.11 -0.65
C LEU A 98 16.15 -33.59 -0.21
N SER A 99 16.74 -34.47 -1.04
CA SER A 99 16.74 -35.92 -0.80
C SER A 99 15.31 -36.50 -0.70
N VAL A 100 14.86 -36.89 0.49
CA VAL A 100 13.50 -37.45 0.72
C VAL A 100 12.45 -36.36 0.97
N PHE A 101 12.86 -35.11 1.08
CA PHE A 101 11.94 -33.98 1.27
C PHE A 101 11.87 -33.13 0.01
N HIS A 102 10.67 -32.63 -0.29
CA HIS A 102 10.44 -31.66 -1.36
C HIS A 102 10.03 -30.34 -0.73
N ARG A 103 10.74 -29.28 -1.09
CA ARG A 103 10.34 -27.92 -0.77
C ARG A 103 9.63 -27.34 -1.99
N ASN A 104 8.35 -27.09 -1.85
CA ASN A 104 7.54 -26.37 -2.84
C ASN A 104 7.34 -24.94 -2.35
N SER A 105 7.45 -23.98 -3.25
CA SER A 105 7.24 -22.58 -2.97
C SER A 105 6.43 -21.97 -4.12
N ASP A 106 5.32 -21.34 -3.76
CA ASP A 106 4.47 -20.57 -4.68
C ASP A 106 4.62 -19.09 -4.33
N ALA A 107 5.23 -18.33 -5.22
CA ALA A 107 5.41 -16.89 -5.04
C ALA A 107 4.48 -16.13 -5.98
N VAL A 108 3.65 -15.25 -5.44
CA VAL A 108 2.90 -14.27 -6.23
C VAL A 108 3.82 -13.11 -6.53
N VAL A 109 4.05 -12.81 -7.80
CA VAL A 109 4.88 -11.70 -8.27
C VAL A 109 4.02 -10.64 -8.91
N ILE A 110 4.23 -9.38 -8.52
CA ILE A 110 3.48 -8.23 -9.04
C ILE A 110 4.46 -7.15 -9.45
N ARG A 111 4.26 -6.59 -10.65
CA ARG A 111 5.01 -5.42 -11.13
C ARG A 111 4.06 -4.27 -11.38
N MET A 112 4.35 -3.13 -10.78
CA MET A 112 3.58 -1.89 -10.93
C MET A 112 4.47 -0.76 -11.44
N ARG A 113 3.86 0.16 -12.19
CA ARG A 113 4.42 1.46 -12.53
C ARG A 113 3.61 2.54 -11.88
N GLY A 114 4.27 3.49 -11.22
CA GLY A 114 3.66 4.68 -10.65
C GLY A 114 4.24 5.94 -11.27
N GLN A 115 3.42 6.97 -11.34
CA GLN A 115 3.79 8.31 -11.76
C GLN A 115 3.26 9.33 -10.75
N LEU A 116 4.12 10.21 -10.29
CA LEU A 116 3.75 11.41 -9.54
C LEU A 116 3.56 12.54 -10.54
N ILE A 117 2.39 13.15 -10.54
CA ILE A 117 1.98 14.21 -11.45
C ILE A 117 1.68 15.44 -10.62
N GLU A 118 2.31 16.56 -10.93
CA GLU A 118 2.04 17.88 -10.35
C GLU A 118 1.77 18.87 -11.48
N ASP A 119 0.71 19.65 -11.36
CA ASP A 119 0.29 20.62 -12.36
C ASP A 119 0.23 20.00 -13.78
N ASP A 120 -0.38 18.81 -13.89
CA ASP A 120 -0.51 18.02 -15.11
C ASP A 120 0.83 17.62 -15.80
N ARG A 121 1.95 17.69 -15.06
CA ARG A 121 3.26 17.25 -15.53
C ARG A 121 3.78 16.10 -14.70
N VAL A 122 4.27 15.07 -15.37
CA VAL A 122 4.94 13.94 -14.70
C VAL A 122 6.25 14.42 -14.10
N LYS A 123 6.33 14.44 -12.78
CA LYS A 123 7.54 14.80 -12.03
C LYS A 123 8.44 13.61 -11.77
N LYS A 124 7.82 12.46 -11.50
CA LYS A 124 8.58 11.25 -11.17
C LYS A 124 7.87 10.01 -11.70
N THR A 125 8.63 9.03 -12.11
CA THR A 125 8.13 7.71 -12.50
C THR A 125 8.95 6.65 -11.78
N ALA A 126 8.29 5.64 -11.25
CA ALA A 126 8.92 4.49 -10.62
C ALA A 126 8.30 3.19 -11.13
N ILE A 127 9.12 2.15 -11.25
CA ILE A 127 8.66 0.78 -11.50
C ILE A 127 9.15 -0.07 -10.34
N VAL A 128 8.25 -0.89 -9.80
CA VAL A 128 8.50 -1.78 -8.68
C VAL A 128 8.00 -3.17 -9.03
N GLU A 129 8.77 -4.17 -8.62
CA GLU A 129 8.39 -5.57 -8.67
C GLU A 129 8.59 -6.14 -7.27
N GLU A 130 7.55 -6.76 -6.73
CA GLU A 130 7.58 -7.40 -5.42
C GLU A 130 6.92 -8.77 -5.48
N SER A 131 7.30 -9.62 -4.54
CA SER A 131 6.74 -10.95 -4.40
C SER A 131 6.37 -11.26 -2.95
N ALA A 132 5.35 -12.10 -2.79
CA ALA A 132 5.04 -12.78 -1.55
C ALA A 132 5.07 -14.29 -1.78
N GLU A 133 5.78 -14.98 -0.90
CA GLU A 133 6.09 -16.41 -1.03
C GLU A 133 5.46 -17.19 0.12
N GLU A 134 4.89 -18.35 -0.20
CA GLU A 134 4.48 -19.36 0.77
C GLU A 134 5.32 -20.62 0.57
N VAL A 135 5.90 -21.13 1.64
CA VAL A 135 6.80 -22.28 1.61
C VAL A 135 6.15 -23.47 2.25
N PHE A 136 6.02 -24.58 1.49
CA PHE A 136 5.52 -25.86 1.96
C PHE A 136 6.67 -26.88 2.01
N LEU A 137 6.80 -27.55 3.15
CA LEU A 137 7.68 -28.70 3.31
C LEU A 137 6.82 -29.96 3.35
N GLY A 138 7.10 -30.91 2.48
CA GLY A 138 6.34 -32.17 2.42
C GLY A 138 7.19 -33.33 1.91
N THR A 139 6.73 -34.53 2.21
CA THR A 139 7.30 -35.81 1.71
C THR A 139 6.64 -36.29 0.43
N VAL A 140 5.55 -35.65 0.01
CA VAL A 140 4.78 -35.99 -1.19
C VAL A 140 4.77 -34.81 -2.14
N ILE A 141 5.02 -35.04 -3.41
CA ILE A 141 4.87 -34.05 -4.47
C ILE A 141 3.36 -33.82 -4.63
N ILE A 142 2.86 -32.74 -4.06
CA ILE A 142 1.49 -32.30 -4.28
C ILE A 142 1.55 -31.32 -5.46
N ASP A 143 1.17 -31.79 -6.65
CA ASP A 143 0.94 -30.92 -7.81
C ASP A 143 -0.39 -30.19 -7.60
N GLN A 144 -0.38 -29.21 -6.71
CA GLN A 144 -1.49 -28.27 -6.58
C GLN A 144 -1.34 -27.27 -7.72
N GLY A 145 -2.18 -27.42 -8.73
CA GLY A 145 -2.25 -26.45 -9.83
C GLY A 145 -2.33 -25.05 -9.27
N GLY A 146 -1.36 -24.19 -9.63
CA GLY A 146 -1.10 -22.85 -9.12
C GLY A 146 -2.37 -22.07 -8.79
N LYS A 147 -2.80 -22.17 -7.54
CA LYS A 147 -3.91 -21.37 -7.04
C LYS A 147 -3.32 -20.11 -6.44
N PHE A 148 -3.79 -18.96 -6.90
CA PHE A 148 -3.56 -17.73 -6.16
C PHE A 148 -4.07 -17.91 -4.74
N ASN A 149 -3.18 -17.92 -3.78
CA ASN A 149 -3.56 -17.73 -2.39
C ASN A 149 -3.90 -16.24 -2.21
N ASN A 150 -5.10 -15.95 -1.72
CA ASN A 150 -5.54 -14.56 -1.52
C ASN A 150 -4.65 -13.80 -0.52
N GLU A 151 -4.07 -14.48 0.47
CA GLU A 151 -3.15 -13.88 1.43
C GLU A 151 -1.85 -13.46 0.76
N ASN A 152 -1.26 -14.32 -0.06
CA ASN A 152 -0.03 -14.02 -0.81
C ASN A 152 -0.27 -12.92 -1.83
N LEU A 153 -1.43 -12.91 -2.50
CA LEU A 153 -1.81 -11.85 -3.41
C LEU A 153 -1.93 -10.51 -2.68
N SER A 154 -2.67 -10.48 -1.57
CA SER A 154 -2.84 -9.27 -0.75
C SER A 154 -1.50 -8.76 -0.20
N SER A 155 -0.66 -9.66 0.30
CA SER A 155 0.68 -9.33 0.81
C SER A 155 1.59 -8.76 -0.29
N ALA A 156 1.61 -9.38 -1.47
CA ALA A 156 2.39 -8.90 -2.62
C ALA A 156 1.89 -7.53 -3.10
N LEU A 157 0.56 -7.33 -3.17
CA LEU A 157 -0.05 -6.05 -3.53
C LEU A 157 0.32 -4.95 -2.52
N LYS A 158 0.17 -5.21 -1.22
CA LYS A 158 0.51 -4.25 -0.16
C LYS A 158 1.99 -3.88 -0.21
N LYS A 159 2.87 -4.87 -0.31
CA LYS A 159 4.31 -4.65 -0.38
C LYS A 159 4.72 -3.85 -1.62
N CYS A 160 4.18 -4.21 -2.80
CA CYS A 160 4.46 -3.52 -4.05
C CYS A 160 3.95 -2.07 -4.02
N SER A 161 2.74 -1.83 -3.52
CA SER A 161 2.15 -0.50 -3.38
C SER A 161 2.95 0.37 -2.41
N THR A 162 3.31 -0.15 -1.24
CA THR A 162 4.12 0.58 -0.25
C THR A 162 5.49 0.95 -0.82
N THR A 163 6.20 0.00 -1.44
CA THR A 163 7.51 0.26 -2.07
C THR A 163 7.39 1.26 -3.21
N LEU A 164 6.29 1.21 -3.99
CA LEU A 164 6.05 2.14 -5.08
C LEU A 164 5.85 3.57 -4.56
N ILE A 165 5.00 3.75 -3.56
CA ILE A 165 4.75 5.06 -2.93
C ILE A 165 6.04 5.59 -2.30
N ASP A 166 6.82 4.78 -1.58
CA ASP A 166 8.11 5.18 -1.05
C ASP A 166 9.09 5.72 -2.10
N LYS A 167 9.08 5.10 -3.28
CA LYS A 167 9.90 5.58 -4.40
C LYS A 167 9.37 6.83 -5.07
N LEU A 168 8.07 7.08 -5.04
CA LEU A 168 7.47 8.25 -5.69
C LEU A 168 7.61 9.53 -4.84
N ILE A 169 7.43 9.41 -3.52
CA ILE A 169 7.36 10.57 -2.61
C ILE A 169 8.71 10.91 -1.92
N LYS A 170 9.71 10.09 -2.01
CA LYS A 170 11.09 10.41 -1.61
C LYS A 170 11.82 11.11 -2.76
#